data_6e42715da387095525cc2b09154c6861
#
_entry.id   6e42715da387095525cc2b09154c6861
#
_cell.length_a   1.000
_cell.length_b   1.000
_cell.length_c   1.000
_cell.angle_alpha   90.00
_cell.angle_beta   90.00
_cell.angle_gamma   90.00
#
_symmetry.space_group_name_H-M   'P 1'
#
loop_
_entity.id
_entity.type
_entity.pdbx_description
1 polymer ?
#
loop_
_entity_poly.entity_id
_entity_poly.type
_entity_poly.pdbx_seq_one_letter_code
_entity_poly.pdbx_strand_id
1 'polypeptide(L)'
;MTVGAALQDLTGLRLFHNHLAIEAVLPVFDFGSPPFSRLVDGFRVRVFEEVVASELPGLIFTYVWAFDHESDRALVERMKAIFESRGGRTVFVELWADLQTRLERNASEFRLLHKPSKRNVEESAKRLVANEAKYRMSSNGDFPFAEYLRIDNTHVEPGAAADRIVDRFSLPRRMG
;
A
#
# COMPACT_ATOMS: atom_id res chain seq x y z
N MET A 1 -1.84 -6.15 0.40
CA MET A 1 -3.03 -6.18 1.30
C MET A 1 -2.97 -7.39 2.23
N THR A 2 -2.88 -8.64 1.77
CA THR A 2 -2.75 -9.84 2.62
C THR A 2 -1.57 -9.78 3.58
N VAL A 3 -0.38 -9.42 3.12
CA VAL A 3 0.79 -9.17 3.99
C VAL A 3 0.52 -8.04 4.99
N GLY A 4 -0.18 -6.97 4.57
CA GLY A 4 -0.56 -5.89 5.49
C GLY A 4 -1.54 -6.34 6.57
N ALA A 5 -2.47 -7.26 6.25
CA ALA A 5 -3.37 -7.86 7.25
C ALA A 5 -2.58 -8.73 8.25
N ALA A 6 -1.71 -9.61 7.74
CA ALA A 6 -0.84 -10.42 8.61
C ALA A 6 0.06 -9.55 9.51
N LEU A 7 0.60 -8.46 8.97
CA LEU A 7 1.40 -7.52 9.75
C LEU A 7 0.58 -6.81 10.84
N GLN A 8 -0.67 -6.43 10.54
CA GLN A 8 -1.61 -5.88 11.53
C GLN A 8 -1.84 -6.86 12.69
N ASP A 9 -2.07 -8.13 12.36
CA ASP A 9 -2.32 -9.17 13.38
C ASP A 9 -1.10 -9.37 14.29
N LEU A 10 0.10 -9.33 13.71
CA LEU A 10 1.37 -9.48 14.45
C LEU A 10 1.72 -8.27 15.32
N THR A 11 1.41 -7.06 14.88
CA THR A 11 1.95 -5.83 15.49
C THR A 11 0.90 -4.99 16.20
N GLY A 12 -0.38 -5.15 15.87
CA GLY A 12 -1.45 -4.26 16.31
C GLY A 12 -1.51 -2.91 15.58
N LEU A 13 -0.60 -2.65 14.63
CA LEU A 13 -0.69 -1.50 13.72
C LEU A 13 -1.97 -1.60 12.88
N ARG A 14 -2.62 -0.48 12.58
CA ARG A 14 -3.86 -0.48 11.81
C ARG A 14 -3.60 -0.49 10.31
N LEU A 15 -4.28 -1.39 9.59
CA LEU A 15 -4.18 -1.45 8.14
C LEU A 15 -5.15 -0.46 7.48
N PHE A 16 -4.60 0.53 6.78
CA PHE A 16 -5.31 1.41 5.86
C PHE A 16 -4.85 1.10 4.43
N HIS A 17 -5.59 0.25 3.72
CA HIS A 17 -5.24 -0.02 2.34
C HIS A 17 -5.80 1.04 1.40
N ASN A 18 -5.03 1.42 0.39
CA ASN A 18 -5.31 2.51 -0.54
C ASN A 18 -6.74 2.52 -1.13
N HIS A 19 -7.31 1.33 -1.38
CA HIS A 19 -8.66 1.24 -1.94
C HIS A 19 -9.77 1.73 -1.01
N LEU A 20 -9.56 1.86 0.31
CA LEU A 20 -10.56 2.45 1.20
C LEU A 20 -10.90 3.89 0.77
N ALA A 21 -9.89 4.69 0.44
CA ALA A 21 -10.12 6.04 -0.07
C ALA A 21 -10.72 6.04 -1.49
N ILE A 22 -10.26 5.13 -2.34
CA ILE A 22 -10.73 5.01 -3.74
C ILE A 22 -12.20 4.60 -3.77
N GLU A 23 -12.58 3.53 -3.07
CA GLU A 23 -13.95 3.00 -3.05
C GLU A 23 -14.97 4.01 -2.49
N ALA A 24 -14.54 4.88 -1.57
CA ALA A 24 -15.39 5.92 -1.02
C ALA A 24 -15.77 7.02 -2.03
N VAL A 25 -14.93 7.27 -3.04
CA VAL A 25 -15.12 8.37 -3.99
C VAL A 25 -15.64 7.90 -5.35
N LEU A 26 -15.33 6.67 -5.76
CA LEU A 26 -15.73 6.09 -7.05
C LEU A 26 -17.24 6.14 -7.36
N PRO A 27 -18.17 6.01 -6.40
CA PRO A 27 -19.61 6.12 -6.69
C PRO A 27 -20.05 7.50 -7.18
N VAL A 28 -19.23 8.53 -6.95
CA VAL A 28 -19.59 9.94 -7.25
C VAL A 28 -18.76 10.49 -8.41
N PHE A 29 -17.48 10.13 -8.51
CA PHE A 29 -16.56 10.68 -9.50
C PHE A 29 -15.78 9.60 -10.23
N ASP A 30 -15.60 9.76 -11.54
CA ASP A 30 -14.81 8.86 -12.36
C ASP A 30 -13.34 8.80 -11.90
N PHE A 31 -12.78 7.58 -11.93
CA PHE A 31 -11.38 7.34 -11.57
C PHE A 31 -10.43 8.24 -12.38
N GLY A 32 -9.54 8.93 -11.68
CA GLY A 32 -8.54 9.81 -12.28
C GLY A 32 -9.05 11.18 -12.69
N SER A 33 -10.35 11.48 -12.52
CA SER A 33 -10.84 12.83 -12.70
C SER A 33 -10.25 13.81 -11.66
N PRO A 34 -10.12 15.11 -11.96
CA PRO A 34 -9.56 16.08 -11.00
C PRO A 34 -10.27 16.09 -9.63
N PRO A 35 -11.62 16.06 -9.54
CA PRO A 35 -12.28 15.99 -8.23
C PRO A 35 -12.02 14.65 -7.51
N PHE A 36 -11.99 13.52 -8.24
CA PHE A 36 -11.64 12.21 -7.68
C PHE A 36 -10.26 12.25 -7.02
N SER A 37 -9.25 12.73 -7.75
CA SER A 37 -7.87 12.77 -7.24
C SER A 37 -7.74 13.65 -6.01
N ARG A 38 -8.34 14.86 -6.02
CA ARG A 38 -8.32 15.75 -4.86
C ARG A 38 -8.97 15.15 -3.62
N LEU A 39 -10.12 14.47 -3.78
CA LEU A 39 -10.84 13.86 -2.66
C LEU A 39 -10.11 12.65 -2.11
N VAL A 40 -9.60 11.76 -2.97
CA VAL A 40 -8.86 10.58 -2.55
C VAL A 40 -7.57 10.97 -1.83
N ASP A 41 -6.82 11.93 -2.35
CA ASP A 41 -5.58 12.39 -1.71
C ASP A 41 -5.88 13.17 -0.42
N GLY A 42 -6.89 14.02 -0.42
CA GLY A 42 -7.34 14.72 0.79
C GLY A 42 -7.77 13.76 1.91
N PHE A 43 -8.53 12.73 1.56
CA PHE A 43 -8.95 11.71 2.53
C PHE A 43 -7.76 10.93 3.13
N ARG A 44 -6.79 10.50 2.29
CA ARG A 44 -5.58 9.84 2.75
C ARG A 44 -4.80 10.71 3.72
N VAL A 45 -4.53 11.95 3.34
CA VAL A 45 -3.79 12.91 4.16
C VAL A 45 -4.49 13.13 5.49
N ARG A 46 -5.81 13.32 5.48
CA ARG A 46 -6.56 13.53 6.72
C ARG A 46 -6.51 12.33 7.65
N VAL A 47 -6.60 11.10 7.11
CA VAL A 47 -6.44 9.88 7.92
C VAL A 47 -5.06 9.85 8.58
N PHE A 48 -4.00 10.21 7.85
CA PHE A 48 -2.63 10.23 8.41
C PHE A 48 -2.48 11.28 9.50
N GLU A 49 -3.00 12.49 9.30
CA GLU A 49 -3.00 13.56 10.29
C GLU A 49 -3.71 13.14 11.60
N GLU A 50 -4.87 12.47 11.48
CA GLU A 50 -5.60 11.96 12.65
C GLU A 50 -4.87 10.81 13.34
N VAL A 51 -4.24 9.89 12.60
CA VAL A 51 -3.42 8.82 13.20
C VAL A 51 -2.26 9.40 14.00
N VAL A 52 -1.57 10.39 13.46
CA VAL A 52 -0.43 11.05 14.13
C VAL A 52 -0.88 11.85 15.35
N ALA A 53 -2.11 12.37 15.37
CA ALA A 53 -2.70 13.07 16.49
C ALA A 53 -3.30 12.16 17.57
N SER A 54 -3.40 10.86 17.30
CA SER A 54 -4.06 9.87 18.18
C SER A 54 -3.03 9.06 18.98
N GLU A 55 -3.56 8.21 19.91
CA GLU A 55 -2.77 7.23 20.67
C GLU A 55 -2.50 5.92 19.91
N LEU A 56 -2.80 5.87 18.61
CA LEU A 56 -2.54 4.66 17.81
C LEU A 56 -1.02 4.43 17.68
N PRO A 57 -0.54 3.19 17.78
CA PRO A 57 0.89 2.86 17.71
C PRO A 57 1.47 3.10 16.30
N GLY A 58 0.61 3.22 15.30
CA GLY A 58 0.99 3.50 13.92
C GLY A 58 0.05 2.92 12.88
N LEU A 59 0.43 3.07 11.63
CA LEU A 59 -0.38 2.73 10.47
C LEU A 59 0.40 1.89 9.46
N ILE A 60 -0.26 0.90 8.89
CA ILE A 60 0.21 0.18 7.70
C ILE A 60 -0.55 0.75 6.51
N PHE A 61 0.13 1.41 5.60
CA PHE A 61 -0.49 1.91 4.37
C PHE A 61 -0.02 1.10 3.17
N THR A 62 -0.93 0.67 2.30
CA THR A 62 -0.58 -0.03 1.06
C THR A 62 -0.84 0.86 -0.14
N TYR A 63 0.17 1.03 -0.96
CA TYR A 63 0.14 1.88 -2.15
C TYR A 63 0.76 1.16 -3.35
N VAL A 64 0.25 1.44 -4.53
CA VAL A 64 0.88 1.03 -5.79
C VAL A 64 1.60 2.25 -6.33
N TRP A 65 2.92 2.22 -6.33
CA TRP A 65 3.78 3.34 -6.70
C TRP A 65 4.38 3.13 -8.10
N ALA A 66 4.13 4.07 -9.00
CA ALA A 66 4.86 4.19 -10.25
C ALA A 66 6.10 5.06 -9.99
N PHE A 67 7.29 4.46 -9.96
CA PHE A 67 8.55 5.12 -9.56
C PHE A 67 9.02 6.21 -10.54
N ASP A 68 8.48 6.22 -11.75
CA ASP A 68 8.70 7.22 -12.80
C ASP A 68 7.60 8.29 -12.84
N HIS A 69 6.69 8.30 -11.84
CA HIS A 69 5.58 9.26 -11.78
C HIS A 69 5.77 10.23 -10.61
N GLU A 70 6.02 11.50 -10.92
CA GLU A 70 6.36 12.51 -9.93
C GLU A 70 5.26 12.74 -8.88
N SER A 71 3.99 12.68 -9.29
CA SER A 71 2.87 12.86 -8.34
C SER A 71 2.80 11.74 -7.29
N ASP A 72 3.16 10.50 -7.66
CA ASP A 72 3.21 9.39 -6.72
C ASP A 72 4.34 9.62 -5.71
N ARG A 73 5.49 10.06 -6.18
CA ARG A 73 6.63 10.42 -5.33
C ARG A 73 6.26 11.54 -4.36
N ALA A 74 5.69 12.63 -4.86
CA ALA A 74 5.28 13.76 -4.03
C ALA A 74 4.26 13.37 -2.95
N LEU A 75 3.31 12.47 -3.29
CA LEU A 75 2.34 11.94 -2.32
C LEU A 75 3.05 11.12 -1.23
N VAL A 76 3.97 10.23 -1.60
CA VAL A 76 4.73 9.41 -0.64
C VAL A 76 5.59 10.27 0.28
N GLU A 77 6.29 11.28 -0.26
CA GLU A 77 7.08 12.23 0.52
C GLU A 77 6.22 13.03 1.50
N ARG A 78 5.03 13.48 1.05
CA ARG A 78 4.06 14.16 1.93
C ARG A 78 3.57 13.26 3.06
N MET A 79 3.23 12.01 2.76
CA MET A 79 2.80 11.05 3.77
C MET A 79 3.89 10.79 4.81
N LYS A 80 5.13 10.58 4.35
CA LYS A 80 6.32 10.44 5.21
C LYS A 80 6.49 11.66 6.13
N ALA A 81 6.44 12.87 5.58
CA ALA A 81 6.61 14.11 6.32
C ALA A 81 5.56 14.29 7.44
N ILE A 82 4.31 13.87 7.25
CA ILE A 82 3.26 13.94 8.27
C ILE A 82 3.66 13.14 9.51
N PHE A 83 4.14 11.90 9.36
CA PHE A 83 4.55 11.07 10.49
C PHE A 83 5.84 11.59 11.14
N GLU A 84 6.84 11.97 10.35
CA GLU A 84 8.14 12.41 10.86
C GLU A 84 8.08 13.77 11.55
N SER A 85 7.16 14.66 11.17
CA SER A 85 6.94 15.95 11.82
C SER A 85 6.55 15.84 13.30
N ARG A 86 6.10 14.67 13.73
CA ARG A 86 5.74 14.37 15.13
C ARG A 86 6.66 13.34 15.78
N GLY A 87 7.86 13.12 15.20
CA GLY A 87 8.83 12.15 15.71
C GLY A 87 8.52 10.69 15.38
N GLY A 88 7.54 10.43 14.52
CA GLY A 88 7.24 9.09 14.02
C GLY A 88 8.33 8.59 13.07
N ARG A 89 8.45 7.27 12.95
CA ARG A 89 9.35 6.59 12.01
C ARG A 89 8.56 6.05 10.83
N THR A 90 9.03 6.29 9.62
CA THR A 90 8.45 5.74 8.39
C THR A 90 9.40 4.69 7.82
N VAL A 91 8.89 3.48 7.57
CA VAL A 91 9.62 2.39 6.92
C VAL A 91 8.91 1.97 5.64
N PHE A 92 9.67 1.54 4.66
CA PHE A 92 9.15 1.18 3.33
C PHE A 92 9.39 -0.30 3.04
N VAL A 93 8.35 -0.96 2.54
CA VAL A 93 8.42 -2.34 2.12
C VAL A 93 7.92 -2.46 0.68
N GLU A 94 8.78 -2.87 -0.22
CA GLU A 94 8.40 -3.26 -1.57
C GLU A 94 8.13 -4.77 -1.61
N LEU A 95 6.89 -5.12 -1.89
CA LEU A 95 6.49 -6.50 -2.14
C LEU A 95 6.49 -6.73 -3.65
N TRP A 96 7.47 -7.48 -4.12
CA TRP A 96 7.57 -7.85 -5.53
C TRP A 96 7.10 -9.30 -5.74
N ALA A 97 6.46 -9.56 -6.85
CA ALA A 97 6.16 -10.90 -7.33
C ALA A 97 6.16 -10.90 -8.86
N ASP A 98 6.42 -12.03 -9.49
CA ASP A 98 6.33 -12.16 -10.94
C ASP A 98 4.91 -11.84 -11.44
N LEU A 99 4.83 -11.54 -12.74
CA LEU A 99 3.58 -11.11 -13.35
C LEU A 99 2.49 -12.19 -13.28
N GLN A 100 2.86 -13.45 -13.49
CA GLN A 100 1.90 -14.57 -13.46
C GLN A 100 1.27 -14.71 -12.07
N THR A 101 2.09 -14.72 -11.03
CA THR A 101 1.63 -14.74 -9.64
C THR A 101 0.74 -13.53 -9.31
N ARG A 102 1.06 -12.35 -9.81
CA ARG A 102 0.24 -11.14 -9.60
C ARG A 102 -1.11 -11.24 -10.30
N LEU A 103 -1.18 -11.83 -11.50
CA LEU A 103 -2.42 -12.08 -12.23
C LEU A 103 -3.30 -13.08 -11.48
N GLU A 104 -2.75 -14.19 -11.00
CA GLU A 104 -3.46 -15.18 -10.19
C GLU A 104 -4.03 -14.54 -8.91
N ARG A 105 -3.21 -13.80 -8.18
CA ARG A 105 -3.63 -13.08 -6.96
C ARG A 105 -4.65 -11.96 -7.23
N ASN A 106 -4.68 -11.43 -8.45
CA ASN A 106 -5.66 -10.42 -8.88
C ASN A 106 -7.10 -10.96 -8.85
N ALA A 107 -7.29 -12.26 -9.05
CA ALA A 107 -8.57 -12.96 -9.01
C ALA A 107 -8.92 -13.53 -7.62
N SER A 108 -8.07 -13.36 -6.59
CA SER A 108 -8.28 -13.97 -5.28
C SER A 108 -9.56 -13.45 -4.59
N GLU A 109 -10.30 -14.34 -3.94
CA GLU A 109 -11.52 -14.01 -3.19
C GLU A 109 -11.30 -12.92 -2.16
N PHE A 110 -10.22 -13.01 -1.38
CA PHE A 110 -9.84 -11.99 -0.40
C PHE A 110 -9.71 -10.60 -1.03
N ARG A 111 -9.10 -10.51 -2.22
CA ARG A 111 -8.96 -9.24 -2.93
C ARG A 111 -10.30 -8.69 -3.40
N LEU A 112 -11.16 -9.54 -3.98
CA LEU A 112 -12.45 -9.13 -4.53
C LEU A 112 -13.44 -8.71 -3.44
N LEU A 113 -13.33 -9.30 -2.24
CA LEU A 113 -14.09 -8.89 -1.07
C LEU A 113 -13.74 -7.46 -0.63
N HIS A 114 -12.45 -7.14 -0.57
CA HIS A 114 -11.95 -5.85 -0.07
C HIS A 114 -11.83 -4.75 -1.13
N LYS A 115 -11.99 -5.08 -2.41
CA LYS A 115 -11.89 -4.13 -3.53
C LYS A 115 -13.04 -4.33 -4.52
N PRO A 116 -14.26 -3.88 -4.20
CA PRO A 116 -15.43 -4.05 -5.07
C PRO A 116 -15.21 -3.56 -6.50
N SER A 117 -14.50 -2.45 -6.70
CA SER A 117 -14.16 -1.92 -8.03
C SER A 117 -13.24 -2.83 -8.87
N LYS A 118 -12.70 -3.92 -8.28
CA LYS A 118 -11.85 -4.90 -8.97
C LYS A 118 -12.56 -6.22 -9.29
N ARG A 119 -13.88 -6.31 -9.08
CA ARG A 119 -14.67 -7.53 -9.35
C ARG A 119 -14.72 -7.90 -10.83
N ASN A 120 -14.57 -6.95 -11.74
CA ASN A 120 -14.30 -7.26 -13.15
C ASN A 120 -12.82 -7.68 -13.26
N VAL A 121 -12.58 -8.98 -13.05
CA VAL A 121 -11.24 -9.58 -13.00
C VAL A 121 -10.50 -9.42 -14.33
N GLU A 122 -11.19 -9.58 -15.46
CA GLU A 122 -10.60 -9.45 -16.79
C GLU A 122 -10.08 -8.01 -17.03
N GLU A 123 -10.91 -7.03 -16.77
CA GLU A 123 -10.53 -5.62 -16.90
C GLU A 123 -9.40 -5.25 -15.91
N SER A 124 -9.48 -5.78 -14.68
CA SER A 124 -8.43 -5.58 -13.69
C SER A 124 -7.09 -6.19 -14.11
N ALA A 125 -7.11 -7.36 -14.76
CA ALA A 125 -5.91 -8.01 -15.32
C ALA A 125 -5.33 -7.22 -16.50
N LYS A 126 -6.17 -6.76 -17.43
CA LYS A 126 -5.74 -5.88 -18.54
C LYS A 126 -5.04 -4.63 -18.04
N ARG A 127 -5.61 -3.97 -17.02
CA ARG A 127 -5.00 -2.78 -16.40
C ARG A 127 -3.68 -3.08 -15.71
N LEU A 128 -3.55 -4.24 -15.06
CA LEU A 128 -2.31 -4.66 -14.42
C LEU A 128 -1.19 -4.79 -15.45
N VAL A 129 -1.45 -5.50 -16.56
CA VAL A 129 -0.49 -5.68 -17.67
C VAL A 129 -0.15 -4.33 -18.33
N ALA A 130 -1.16 -3.50 -18.60
CA ALA A 130 -0.95 -2.19 -19.20
C ALA A 130 -0.10 -1.26 -18.31
N ASN A 131 -0.33 -1.27 -17.01
CA ASN A 131 0.46 -0.48 -16.06
C ASN A 131 1.92 -0.95 -15.99
N GLU A 132 2.14 -2.27 -16.01
CA GLU A 132 3.49 -2.86 -16.05
C GLU A 132 4.28 -2.43 -17.29
N ALA A 133 3.61 -2.35 -18.44
CA ALA A 133 4.23 -1.92 -19.69
C ALA A 133 4.45 -0.40 -19.76
N LYS A 134 3.64 0.39 -19.05
CA LYS A 134 3.62 1.84 -19.14
C LYS A 134 4.49 2.53 -18.09
N TYR A 135 4.57 1.98 -16.88
CA TYR A 135 5.18 2.61 -15.73
C TYR A 135 6.25 1.73 -15.10
N ARG A 136 7.23 2.34 -14.46
CA ARG A 136 8.19 1.64 -13.62
C ARG A 136 7.54 1.24 -12.28
N MET A 137 6.98 0.02 -12.23
CA MET A 137 6.23 -0.49 -11.08
C MET A 137 7.09 -1.15 -10.00
N SER A 138 8.42 -1.11 -10.13
CA SER A 138 9.40 -1.62 -9.16
C SER A 138 10.58 -0.67 -9.05
N SER A 139 11.17 -0.59 -7.84
CA SER A 139 12.37 0.20 -7.61
C SER A 139 13.59 -0.33 -8.39
N ASN A 140 13.59 -1.63 -8.73
CA ASN A 140 14.74 -2.33 -9.31
C ASN A 140 16.04 -2.16 -8.50
N GLY A 141 15.90 -1.97 -7.17
CA GLY A 141 17.01 -1.75 -6.25
C GLY A 141 17.39 -0.26 -6.06
N ASP A 142 16.84 0.64 -6.86
CA ASP A 142 17.01 2.09 -6.71
C ASP A 142 15.81 2.68 -5.95
N PHE A 143 15.85 2.58 -4.62
CA PHE A 143 14.79 3.09 -3.75
C PHE A 143 15.24 4.39 -3.05
N PRO A 144 14.42 5.45 -3.02
CA PRO A 144 14.86 6.79 -2.63
C PRO A 144 15.00 7.02 -1.11
N PHE A 145 14.64 6.04 -0.27
CA PHE A 145 14.68 6.19 1.19
C PHE A 145 15.48 5.06 1.85
N ALA A 146 16.19 5.39 2.94
CA ALA A 146 17.11 4.46 3.61
C ALA A 146 16.40 3.31 4.36
N GLU A 147 15.25 3.61 4.99
CA GLU A 147 14.47 2.62 5.76
C GLU A 147 13.63 1.75 4.81
N TYR A 148 14.29 0.86 4.09
CA TYR A 148 13.70 0.09 3.02
C TYR A 148 13.99 -1.40 3.11
N LEU A 149 13.01 -2.20 2.71
CA LEU A 149 13.11 -3.65 2.54
C LEU A 149 12.37 -4.07 1.26
N ARG A 150 13.05 -4.81 0.39
CA ARG A 150 12.42 -5.49 -0.75
C ARG A 150 12.26 -6.97 -0.44
N ILE A 151 11.06 -7.49 -0.65
CA ILE A 151 10.75 -8.91 -0.51
C ILE A 151 10.21 -9.43 -1.84
N ASP A 152 10.90 -10.40 -2.44
CA ASP A 152 10.28 -11.25 -3.45
C ASP A 152 9.32 -12.18 -2.73
N ASN A 153 8.02 -11.93 -2.86
CA ASN A 153 6.97 -12.71 -2.23
C ASN A 153 6.22 -13.62 -3.20
N THR A 154 6.82 -13.93 -4.37
CA THR A 154 6.24 -14.85 -5.36
C THR A 154 5.80 -16.16 -4.69
N HIS A 155 6.66 -16.77 -3.89
CA HIS A 155 6.43 -18.04 -3.18
C HIS A 155 6.47 -17.89 -1.65
N VAL A 156 6.32 -16.67 -1.14
CA VAL A 156 6.37 -16.41 0.32
C VAL A 156 4.96 -16.19 0.84
N GLU A 157 4.59 -16.96 1.85
CA GLU A 157 3.31 -16.80 2.54
C GLU A 157 3.20 -15.42 3.23
N PRO A 158 1.99 -14.84 3.29
CA PRO A 158 1.78 -13.51 3.87
C PRO A 158 2.31 -13.36 5.30
N GLY A 159 2.14 -14.39 6.15
CA GLY A 159 2.66 -14.41 7.53
C GLY A 159 4.18 -14.36 7.56
N ALA A 160 4.85 -15.21 6.78
CA ALA A 160 6.32 -15.23 6.70
C ALA A 160 6.89 -13.90 6.15
N ALA A 161 6.20 -13.25 5.21
CA ALA A 161 6.59 -11.93 4.74
C ALA A 161 6.42 -10.88 5.86
N ALA A 162 5.33 -10.94 6.64
CA ALA A 162 5.09 -10.06 7.76
C ALA A 162 6.13 -10.24 8.87
N ASP A 163 6.52 -11.48 9.21
CA ASP A 163 7.60 -11.76 10.17
C ASP A 163 8.92 -11.13 9.73
N ARG A 164 9.31 -11.28 8.46
CA ARG A 164 10.53 -10.63 7.92
C ARG A 164 10.50 -9.11 8.08
N ILE A 165 9.32 -8.48 7.91
CA ILE A 165 9.16 -7.03 8.09
C ILE A 165 9.34 -6.66 9.56
N VAL A 166 8.68 -7.38 10.47
CA VAL A 166 8.80 -7.16 11.92
C VAL A 166 10.25 -7.27 12.37
N ASP A 167 10.95 -8.33 11.97
CA ASP A 167 12.33 -8.58 12.37
C ASP A 167 13.28 -7.53 11.76
N ARG A 168 13.12 -7.19 10.48
CA ARG A 168 13.98 -6.19 9.79
C ARG A 168 13.92 -4.80 10.42
N PHE A 169 12.74 -4.39 10.85
CA PHE A 169 12.51 -3.03 11.39
C PHE A 169 12.33 -3.01 12.90
N SER A 170 12.48 -4.14 13.57
CA SER A 170 12.28 -4.30 15.01
C SER A 170 10.92 -3.70 15.46
N LEU A 171 9.87 -4.03 14.72
CA LEU A 171 8.54 -3.56 15.06
C LEU A 171 8.03 -4.25 16.32
N PRO A 172 7.30 -3.55 17.20
CA PRO A 172 6.73 -4.17 18.39
C PRO A 172 5.73 -5.25 17.99
N ARG A 173 5.82 -6.43 18.59
CA ARG A 173 4.82 -7.48 18.45
C ARG A 173 3.67 -7.23 19.42
N ARG A 174 2.45 -7.51 18.99
CA ARG A 174 1.28 -7.46 19.84
C ARG A 174 1.45 -8.49 20.97
N MET A 175 1.35 -8.04 22.21
CA MET A 175 1.23 -8.94 23.35
C MET A 175 -0.14 -9.62 23.26
N GLY A 176 -0.16 -10.95 23.37
CA GLY A 176 -1.36 -11.78 23.35
C GLY A 176 -2.30 -11.49 24.52
#